data_221439ad22314ad55240a5d090f57a5c
#
_entry.id   221439ad22314ad55240a5d090f57a5c
#
_cell.length_a   1.000
_cell.length_b   1.000
_cell.length_c   1.000
_cell.angle_alpha   90.00
_cell.angle_beta   90.00
_cell.angle_gamma   90.00
#
_symmetry.space_group_name_H-M   'P 1'
#
loop_
_entity.id
_entity.type
_entity.pdbx_description
1 polymer ?
#
loop_
_entity_poly.entity_id
_entity_poly.type
_entity_poly.pdbx_seq_one_letter_code
_entity_poly.pdbx_strand_id
1 'polypeptide(L)'
;MTGAVPFEPHMWVKAPGVPIVAYVNTSAEVKAEVDICCTSSNAAAVVEAVASAGGVDTVLMVPDEYLAQNVAKQTKIKIITWKGRCVVHEMFTPEDIRGLRASNPGVVVLAHPECSPEVIAECDYAGSTAGMSDYVAKHKPPKVVLVTECSMSDNVAAEYPDLEFVRPCNLCPYMKRIELSNILNALEKEEIEVHIDPAIAARARISVERML
;
A
#
# COMPACT_ATOMS: atom_id res chain seq x y z
N MET A 1 16.41 4.07 13.99
CA MET A 1 15.13 4.56 14.54
C MET A 1 14.55 5.56 13.55
N THR A 2 13.91 5.07 12.50
CA THR A 2 13.08 5.90 11.63
C THR A 2 11.66 5.76 12.15
N GLY A 3 11.37 6.54 13.21
CA GLY A 3 10.02 6.63 13.72
C GLY A 3 9.10 7.17 12.63
N ALA A 4 7.96 6.52 12.41
CA ALA A 4 6.85 7.15 11.73
C ALA A 4 6.70 8.56 12.34
N VAL A 5 6.81 9.61 11.51
CA VAL A 5 6.58 10.98 11.98
C VAL A 5 5.16 10.99 12.56
N PRO A 6 4.98 11.34 13.85
CA PRO A 6 3.65 11.37 14.41
C PRO A 6 2.79 12.28 13.55
N PHE A 7 1.64 11.78 13.15
CA PHE A 7 0.65 12.59 12.47
C PHE A 7 0.13 13.64 13.46
N GLU A 8 0.52 14.89 13.25
CA GLU A 8 -0.05 16.00 13.98
C GLU A 8 -1.01 16.77 13.06
N PRO A 9 -2.32 16.80 13.38
CA PRO A 9 -3.35 17.39 12.51
C PRO A 9 -3.08 18.82 12.06
N HIS A 10 -2.32 19.60 12.86
CA HIS A 10 -1.96 20.99 12.52
C HIS A 10 -0.88 21.12 11.43
N MET A 11 -0.18 20.03 11.08
CA MET A 11 0.79 20.03 9.98
C MET A 11 0.14 20.07 8.59
N TRP A 12 -1.18 19.87 8.53
CA TRP A 12 -1.96 19.96 7.29
C TRP A 12 -2.42 21.41 7.08
N VAL A 13 -1.58 22.21 6.49
CA VAL A 13 -2.11 23.40 5.80
C VAL A 13 -2.84 22.87 4.59
N LYS A 14 -4.18 22.68 4.70
CA LYS A 14 -5.03 22.40 3.55
C LYS A 14 -4.75 23.50 2.53
N ALA A 15 -4.08 23.14 1.43
CA ALA A 15 -4.03 24.06 0.29
C ALA A 15 -5.48 24.26 -0.14
N PRO A 16 -6.03 25.50 -0.05
CA PRO A 16 -7.43 25.73 -0.33
C PRO A 16 -7.79 25.19 -1.71
N GLY A 17 -8.80 24.32 -1.80
CA GLY A 17 -9.29 23.77 -3.05
C GLY A 17 -8.52 22.57 -3.60
N VAL A 18 -7.52 22.04 -2.88
CA VAL A 18 -6.81 20.80 -3.28
C VAL A 18 -7.41 19.62 -2.51
N PRO A 19 -8.07 18.65 -3.18
CA PRO A 19 -8.58 17.45 -2.54
C PRO A 19 -7.46 16.57 -1.97
N ILE A 20 -7.77 15.90 -0.85
CA ILE A 20 -6.84 14.99 -0.17
C ILE A 20 -7.32 13.55 -0.33
N VAL A 21 -6.50 12.72 -0.96
CA VAL A 21 -6.71 11.29 -1.12
C VAL A 21 -5.83 10.54 -0.14
N ALA A 22 -6.40 9.69 0.71
CA ALA A 22 -5.63 8.88 1.65
C ALA A 22 -5.59 7.41 1.25
N TYR A 23 -4.40 6.83 1.20
CA TYR A 23 -4.27 5.39 1.22
C TYR A 23 -4.88 4.84 2.52
N VAL A 24 -5.74 3.84 2.41
CA VAL A 24 -6.54 3.34 3.52
C VAL A 24 -5.71 2.81 4.71
N ASN A 25 -4.42 2.46 4.47
CA ASN A 25 -3.49 2.04 5.52
C ASN A 25 -2.97 3.24 6.32
N THR A 26 -3.87 3.88 7.07
CA THR A 26 -3.59 5.01 7.94
C THR A 26 -4.58 5.03 9.11
N SER A 27 -4.37 5.93 10.09
CA SER A 27 -5.21 6.00 11.28
C SER A 27 -6.60 6.61 11.01
N ALA A 28 -7.53 6.43 11.96
CA ALA A 28 -8.85 7.01 11.89
C ALA A 28 -8.82 8.54 11.88
N GLU A 29 -7.87 9.13 12.62
CA GLU A 29 -7.66 10.58 12.67
C GLU A 29 -7.31 11.15 11.30
N VAL A 30 -6.39 10.48 10.58
CA VAL A 30 -6.04 10.87 9.20
C VAL A 30 -7.25 10.75 8.30
N LYS A 31 -7.97 9.63 8.35
CA LYS A 31 -9.19 9.39 7.55
C LYS A 31 -10.27 10.44 7.82
N ALA A 32 -10.35 10.95 9.05
CA ALA A 32 -11.32 11.99 9.40
C ALA A 32 -11.01 13.38 8.79
N GLU A 33 -9.77 13.60 8.35
CA GLU A 33 -9.31 14.89 7.80
C GLU A 33 -9.18 14.90 6.28
N VAL A 34 -9.40 13.75 5.60
CA VAL A 34 -9.26 13.63 4.15
C VAL A 34 -10.61 13.57 3.44
N ASP A 35 -10.61 13.85 2.15
CA ASP A 35 -11.83 13.89 1.36
C ASP A 35 -12.30 12.48 0.94
N ILE A 36 -11.36 11.57 0.65
CA ILE A 36 -11.64 10.21 0.19
C ILE A 36 -10.46 9.29 0.49
N CYS A 37 -10.75 8.02 0.77
CA CYS A 37 -9.74 6.98 0.84
C CYS A 37 -9.55 6.24 -0.49
N CYS A 38 -8.43 5.53 -0.62
CA CYS A 38 -8.17 4.62 -1.73
C CYS A 38 -7.41 3.38 -1.24
N THR A 39 -7.37 2.35 -2.06
CA THR A 39 -6.45 1.21 -1.95
C THR A 39 -5.38 1.30 -3.03
N SER A 40 -4.36 0.46 -2.96
CA SER A 40 -3.36 0.38 -4.04
C SER A 40 -3.94 -0.09 -5.38
N SER A 41 -5.11 -0.75 -5.39
CA SER A 41 -5.76 -1.23 -6.60
C SER A 41 -6.60 -0.16 -7.32
N ASN A 42 -7.18 0.82 -6.59
CA ASN A 42 -8.08 1.81 -7.17
C ASN A 42 -7.55 3.26 -7.08
N ALA A 43 -6.32 3.46 -6.60
CA ALA A 43 -5.80 4.80 -6.30
C ALA A 43 -5.80 5.74 -7.52
N ALA A 44 -5.40 5.27 -8.70
CA ALA A 44 -5.41 6.09 -9.91
C ALA A 44 -6.84 6.51 -10.29
N ALA A 45 -7.80 5.58 -10.25
CA ALA A 45 -9.20 5.88 -10.55
C ALA A 45 -9.82 6.85 -9.53
N VAL A 46 -9.51 6.71 -8.25
CA VAL A 46 -9.96 7.63 -7.19
C VAL A 46 -9.39 9.03 -7.39
N VAL A 47 -8.09 9.13 -7.71
CA VAL A 47 -7.43 10.42 -8.01
C VAL A 47 -8.10 11.12 -9.17
N GLU A 48 -8.37 10.41 -10.27
CA GLU A 48 -9.05 10.97 -11.44
C GLU A 48 -10.50 11.39 -11.14
N ALA A 49 -11.23 10.55 -10.41
CA ALA A 49 -12.61 10.82 -10.04
C ALA A 49 -12.75 12.07 -9.15
N VAL A 50 -11.91 12.18 -8.11
CA VAL A 50 -11.98 13.31 -7.18
C VAL A 50 -11.51 14.62 -7.83
N ALA A 51 -10.49 14.55 -8.69
CA ALA A 51 -10.02 15.70 -9.44
C ALA A 51 -11.10 16.21 -10.43
N SER A 52 -11.74 15.29 -11.14
CA SER A 52 -12.84 15.60 -12.06
C SER A 52 -14.03 16.22 -11.33
N ALA A 53 -14.46 15.61 -10.21
CA ALA A 53 -15.57 16.13 -9.42
C ALA A 53 -15.31 17.52 -8.82
N GLY A 54 -14.06 17.79 -8.44
CA GLY A 54 -13.61 19.08 -7.93
C GLY A 54 -13.28 20.13 -9.01
N GLY A 55 -13.22 19.73 -10.29
CA GLY A 55 -12.77 20.61 -11.38
C GLY A 55 -11.32 21.07 -11.22
N VAL A 56 -10.46 20.22 -10.64
CA VAL A 56 -9.05 20.54 -10.33
C VAL A 56 -8.09 19.63 -11.09
N ASP A 57 -6.85 20.07 -11.26
CA ASP A 57 -5.77 19.32 -11.91
C ASP A 57 -4.74 18.77 -10.91
N THR A 58 -4.96 19.01 -9.62
CA THR A 58 -3.99 18.70 -8.57
C THR A 58 -4.70 18.07 -7.36
N VAL A 59 -4.11 17.02 -6.79
CA VAL A 59 -4.55 16.39 -5.54
C VAL A 59 -3.35 16.21 -4.59
N LEU A 60 -3.62 16.16 -3.28
CA LEU A 60 -2.64 15.74 -2.28
C LEU A 60 -2.89 14.25 -1.96
N MET A 61 -1.86 13.43 -2.04
CA MET A 61 -1.95 12.01 -1.69
C MET A 61 -1.09 11.67 -0.49
N VAL A 62 -1.69 10.98 0.48
CA VAL A 62 -1.09 10.61 1.77
C VAL A 62 -1.38 9.14 2.08
N PRO A 63 -0.63 8.48 3.00
CA PRO A 63 0.62 8.91 3.62
C PRO A 63 1.88 8.42 2.89
N ASP A 64 1.73 7.55 1.85
CA ASP A 64 2.86 6.87 1.21
C ASP A 64 3.35 7.62 -0.04
N GLU A 65 4.63 8.03 0.01
CA GLU A 65 5.28 8.79 -1.06
C GLU A 65 5.42 7.97 -2.34
N TYR A 66 5.86 6.71 -2.21
CA TYR A 66 6.14 5.87 -3.38
C TYR A 66 4.86 5.42 -4.08
N LEU A 67 3.82 5.06 -3.32
CA LEU A 67 2.52 4.80 -3.91
C LEU A 67 2.03 6.02 -4.70
N ALA A 68 2.11 7.22 -4.11
CA ALA A 68 1.70 8.45 -4.78
C ALA A 68 2.50 8.73 -6.07
N GLN A 69 3.82 8.52 -6.06
CA GLN A 69 4.69 8.67 -7.23
C GLN A 69 4.36 7.64 -8.33
N ASN A 70 4.06 6.39 -7.96
CA ASN A 70 3.68 5.36 -8.91
C ASN A 70 2.27 5.57 -9.48
N VAL A 71 1.33 6.10 -8.69
CA VAL A 71 0.02 6.55 -9.17
C VAL A 71 0.17 7.74 -10.13
N ALA A 72 1.05 8.70 -9.83
CA ALA A 72 1.29 9.84 -10.71
C ALA A 72 1.77 9.47 -12.13
N LYS A 73 2.38 8.29 -12.30
CA LYS A 73 2.76 7.77 -13.62
C LYS A 73 1.56 7.24 -14.43
N GLN A 74 0.41 7.02 -13.79
CA GLN A 74 -0.78 6.41 -14.39
C GLN A 74 -1.87 7.45 -14.73
N THR A 75 -1.70 8.71 -14.33
CA THR A 75 -2.67 9.79 -14.53
C THR A 75 -2.00 11.08 -15.01
N LYS A 76 -2.80 12.01 -15.52
CA LYS A 76 -2.36 13.38 -15.85
C LYS A 76 -2.55 14.37 -14.72
N ILE A 77 -3.20 13.94 -13.64
CA ILE A 77 -3.43 14.77 -12.46
C ILE A 77 -2.12 14.94 -11.72
N LYS A 78 -1.79 16.17 -11.35
CA LYS A 78 -0.63 16.46 -10.53
C LYS A 78 -0.85 15.94 -9.11
N ILE A 79 0.05 15.10 -8.62
CA ILE A 79 -0.02 14.57 -7.26
C ILE A 79 1.04 15.23 -6.40
N ILE A 80 0.60 15.90 -5.34
CA ILE A 80 1.47 16.36 -4.25
C ILE A 80 1.61 15.18 -3.30
N THR A 81 2.85 14.79 -2.97
CA THR A 81 3.12 13.63 -2.13
C THR A 81 3.46 14.03 -0.71
N TRP A 82 3.09 13.20 0.26
CA TRP A 82 3.62 13.23 1.61
C TRP A 82 4.88 12.38 1.70
N LYS A 83 5.83 12.72 2.59
CA LYS A 83 7.13 12.02 2.71
C LYS A 83 7.11 10.80 3.66
N GLY A 84 5.97 10.11 3.75
CA GLY A 84 5.88 8.83 4.47
C GLY A 84 6.18 7.67 3.55
N ARG A 85 6.72 6.57 4.09
CA ARG A 85 7.06 5.37 3.30
C ARG A 85 6.80 4.11 4.11
N CYS A 86 6.45 3.04 3.42
CA CYS A 86 6.33 1.73 4.03
C CYS A 86 7.72 1.18 4.38
N VAL A 87 7.96 0.86 5.65
CA VAL A 87 9.24 0.34 6.14
C VAL A 87 9.68 -0.97 5.50
N VAL A 88 8.75 -1.74 4.93
CA VAL A 88 9.06 -2.99 4.23
C VAL A 88 9.47 -2.71 2.79
N HIS A 89 8.66 -1.93 2.08
CA HIS A 89 8.87 -1.69 0.65
C HIS A 89 10.05 -0.74 0.38
N GLU A 90 10.36 0.17 1.32
CA GLU A 90 11.55 1.03 1.25
C GLU A 90 12.87 0.26 1.31
N MET A 91 12.87 -0.97 1.87
CA MET A 91 14.07 -1.80 1.98
C MET A 91 14.53 -2.42 0.66
N PHE A 92 13.66 -2.52 -0.34
CA PHE A 92 14.03 -3.07 -1.63
C PHE A 92 14.75 -2.03 -2.48
N THR A 93 15.82 -2.46 -3.14
CA THR A 93 16.63 -1.63 -4.05
C THR A 93 16.59 -2.19 -5.49
N PRO A 94 16.84 -1.37 -6.52
CA PRO A 94 17.01 -1.88 -7.89
C PRO A 94 18.10 -2.94 -8.00
N GLU A 95 19.17 -2.81 -7.20
CA GLU A 95 20.28 -3.75 -7.13
C GLU A 95 19.81 -5.13 -6.66
N ASP A 96 18.92 -5.18 -5.65
CA ASP A 96 18.33 -6.43 -5.16
C ASP A 96 17.54 -7.12 -6.27
N ILE A 97 16.74 -6.38 -7.04
CA ILE A 97 15.93 -6.93 -8.14
C ILE A 97 16.85 -7.48 -9.24
N ARG A 98 17.89 -6.74 -9.64
CA ARG A 98 18.86 -7.22 -10.61
C ARG A 98 19.61 -8.46 -10.12
N GLY A 99 19.99 -8.49 -8.84
CA GLY A 99 20.62 -9.65 -8.20
C GLY A 99 19.71 -10.89 -8.19
N LEU A 100 18.42 -10.71 -7.88
CA LEU A 100 17.41 -11.76 -7.93
C LEU A 100 17.27 -12.34 -9.35
N ARG A 101 17.21 -11.48 -10.36
CA ARG A 101 17.14 -11.92 -11.76
C ARG A 101 18.40 -12.66 -12.21
N ALA A 102 19.58 -12.18 -11.85
CA ALA A 102 20.85 -12.82 -12.18
C ALA A 102 20.98 -14.22 -11.56
N SER A 103 20.53 -14.37 -10.33
CA SER A 103 20.55 -15.63 -9.59
C SER A 103 19.42 -16.60 -9.97
N ASN A 104 18.37 -16.10 -10.62
CA ASN A 104 17.18 -16.86 -10.98
C ASN A 104 16.77 -16.56 -12.44
N PRO A 105 17.47 -17.10 -13.43
CA PRO A 105 17.14 -16.86 -14.84
C PRO A 105 15.68 -17.21 -15.15
N GLY A 106 14.98 -16.31 -15.85
CA GLY A 106 13.57 -16.48 -16.22
C GLY A 106 12.56 -16.18 -15.11
N VAL A 107 13.00 -15.67 -13.95
CA VAL A 107 12.06 -15.28 -12.88
C VAL A 107 11.21 -14.09 -13.30
N VAL A 108 9.92 -14.18 -13.01
CA VAL A 108 8.98 -13.07 -13.13
C VAL A 108 8.93 -12.30 -11.82
N VAL A 109 9.10 -11.00 -11.89
CA VAL A 109 9.17 -10.10 -10.71
C VAL A 109 7.91 -9.25 -10.63
N LEU A 110 7.12 -9.45 -9.59
CA LEU A 110 5.92 -8.69 -9.31
C LEU A 110 6.15 -7.83 -8.06
N ALA A 111 5.81 -6.55 -8.10
CA ALA A 111 6.08 -5.64 -6.99
C ALA A 111 4.83 -4.91 -6.52
N HIS A 112 4.79 -4.59 -5.23
CA HIS A 112 3.77 -3.73 -4.67
C HIS A 112 4.07 -2.25 -5.01
N PRO A 113 3.07 -1.42 -5.33
CA PRO A 113 3.29 -0.02 -5.73
C PRO A 113 3.77 0.90 -4.60
N GLU A 114 3.92 0.43 -3.37
CA GLU A 114 4.66 1.10 -2.30
C GLU A 114 6.18 0.93 -2.41
N CYS A 115 6.67 0.12 -3.35
CA CYS A 115 8.10 0.11 -3.72
C CYS A 115 8.47 1.39 -4.46
N SER A 116 9.74 1.79 -4.35
CA SER A 116 10.21 2.98 -5.05
C SER A 116 10.00 2.89 -6.56
N PRO A 117 9.81 4.04 -7.25
CA PRO A 117 9.67 4.06 -8.71
C PRO A 117 10.83 3.39 -9.46
N GLU A 118 12.02 3.40 -8.89
CA GLU A 118 13.23 2.78 -9.43
C GLU A 118 13.15 1.25 -9.32
N VAL A 119 12.65 0.72 -8.21
CA VAL A 119 12.40 -0.72 -8.02
C VAL A 119 11.31 -1.20 -8.98
N ILE A 120 10.21 -0.45 -9.08
CA ILE A 120 9.11 -0.77 -10.01
C ILE A 120 9.60 -0.85 -11.46
N ALA A 121 10.55 0.01 -11.86
CA ALA A 121 11.11 0.02 -13.21
C ALA A 121 11.91 -1.26 -13.56
N GLU A 122 12.37 -2.01 -12.57
CA GLU A 122 13.07 -3.29 -12.74
C GLU A 122 12.12 -4.50 -12.71
N CYS A 123 10.81 -4.30 -12.48
CA CYS A 123 9.83 -5.36 -12.31
C CYS A 123 8.99 -5.60 -13.59
N ASP A 124 8.45 -6.80 -13.73
CA ASP A 124 7.58 -7.16 -14.86
C ASP A 124 6.14 -6.66 -14.68
N TYR A 125 5.73 -6.50 -13.43
CA TYR A 125 4.41 -6.02 -13.08
C TYR A 125 4.43 -5.30 -11.73
N ALA A 126 3.63 -4.26 -11.63
CA ALA A 126 3.36 -3.56 -10.37
C ALA A 126 1.86 -3.53 -10.11
N GLY A 127 1.45 -3.99 -8.93
CA GLY A 127 0.04 -4.04 -8.57
C GLY A 127 -0.19 -4.34 -7.09
N SER A 128 -1.45 -4.21 -6.67
CA SER A 128 -1.89 -4.56 -5.33
C SER A 128 -1.63 -6.05 -5.02
N THR A 129 -1.78 -6.43 -3.75
CA THR A 129 -1.68 -7.84 -3.34
C THR A 129 -2.64 -8.73 -4.14
N ALA A 130 -3.90 -8.32 -4.30
CA ALA A 130 -4.86 -9.02 -5.16
C ALA A 130 -4.39 -9.05 -6.61
N GLY A 131 -3.92 -7.92 -7.17
CA GLY A 131 -3.42 -7.85 -8.54
C GLY A 131 -2.21 -8.76 -8.79
N MET A 132 -1.32 -8.94 -7.82
CA MET A 132 -0.22 -9.90 -7.92
C MET A 132 -0.72 -11.35 -7.91
N SER A 133 -1.70 -11.71 -7.06
CA SER A 133 -2.34 -13.03 -7.08
C SER A 133 -3.05 -13.29 -8.41
N ASP A 134 -3.79 -12.32 -8.93
CA ASP A 134 -4.47 -12.42 -10.23
C ASP A 134 -3.47 -12.61 -11.39
N TYR A 135 -2.33 -11.90 -11.32
CA TYR A 135 -1.26 -12.07 -12.29
C TYR A 135 -0.73 -13.50 -12.30
N VAL A 136 -0.43 -14.05 -11.11
CA VAL A 136 0.03 -15.44 -10.95
C VAL A 136 -1.02 -16.43 -11.46
N ALA A 137 -2.29 -16.23 -11.09
CA ALA A 137 -3.40 -17.05 -11.54
C ALA A 137 -3.53 -17.11 -13.07
N LYS A 138 -3.41 -15.96 -13.71
CA LYS A 138 -3.60 -15.77 -15.14
C LYS A 138 -2.40 -16.27 -15.97
N HIS A 139 -1.18 -15.91 -15.53
CA HIS A 139 0.03 -16.13 -16.34
C HIS A 139 0.78 -17.42 -15.99
N LYS A 140 0.59 -17.95 -14.77
CA LYS A 140 1.22 -19.16 -14.24
C LYS A 140 2.72 -19.22 -14.55
N PRO A 141 3.50 -18.21 -14.18
CA PRO A 141 4.92 -18.18 -14.47
C PRO A 141 5.60 -19.35 -13.76
N PRO A 142 6.57 -20.05 -14.40
CA PRO A 142 7.23 -21.20 -13.77
C PRO A 142 8.00 -20.82 -12.50
N LYS A 143 8.47 -19.59 -12.44
CA LYS A 143 9.20 -19.02 -11.30
C LYS A 143 8.80 -17.57 -11.08
N VAL A 144 8.47 -17.20 -9.84
CA VAL A 144 8.01 -15.86 -9.49
C VAL A 144 8.66 -15.35 -8.20
N VAL A 145 8.88 -14.06 -8.13
CA VAL A 145 9.21 -13.33 -6.90
C VAL A 145 8.17 -12.24 -6.65
N LEU A 146 7.69 -12.15 -5.42
CA LEU A 146 6.82 -11.07 -4.96
C LEU A 146 7.65 -10.09 -4.14
N VAL A 147 7.83 -8.88 -4.66
CA VAL A 147 8.58 -7.80 -4.01
C VAL A 147 7.61 -7.04 -3.11
N THR A 148 7.36 -7.61 -1.94
CA THR A 148 6.45 -7.12 -0.92
C THR A 148 6.76 -7.81 0.42
N GLU A 149 5.88 -7.67 1.41
CA GLU A 149 6.01 -8.36 2.71
C GLU A 149 6.00 -9.89 2.51
N CYS A 150 6.90 -10.56 3.20
CA CYS A 150 7.26 -11.96 3.02
C CYS A 150 6.06 -12.93 3.09
N SER A 151 5.11 -12.69 4.00
CA SER A 151 3.94 -13.57 4.19
C SER A 151 2.99 -13.59 3.00
N MET A 152 3.06 -12.57 2.12
CA MET A 152 2.28 -12.59 0.88
C MET A 152 2.71 -13.72 -0.05
N SER A 153 4.02 -13.98 -0.14
CA SER A 153 4.55 -15.11 -0.93
C SER A 153 4.07 -16.46 -0.38
N ASP A 154 3.97 -16.59 0.94
CA ASP A 154 3.46 -17.82 1.57
C ASP A 154 1.97 -18.04 1.25
N ASN A 155 1.16 -16.98 1.30
CA ASN A 155 -0.25 -17.05 0.98
C ASN A 155 -0.48 -17.49 -0.48
N VAL A 156 0.20 -16.83 -1.43
CA VAL A 156 0.07 -17.17 -2.85
C VAL A 156 0.62 -18.56 -3.15
N ALA A 157 1.74 -18.95 -2.53
CA ALA A 157 2.31 -20.29 -2.70
C ALA A 157 1.40 -21.40 -2.19
N ALA A 158 0.61 -21.15 -1.15
CA ALA A 158 -0.39 -22.11 -0.66
C ALA A 158 -1.50 -22.38 -1.68
N GLU A 159 -1.85 -21.36 -2.50
CA GLU A 159 -2.84 -21.49 -3.57
C GLU A 159 -2.27 -22.12 -4.85
N TYR A 160 -0.96 -21.95 -5.09
CA TYR A 160 -0.26 -22.40 -6.30
C TYR A 160 0.99 -23.21 -5.96
N PRO A 161 0.84 -24.44 -5.41
CA PRO A 161 1.96 -25.25 -4.90
C PRO A 161 2.94 -25.72 -5.98
N ASP A 162 2.53 -25.72 -7.24
CA ASP A 162 3.37 -26.15 -8.37
C ASP A 162 4.29 -25.03 -8.89
N LEU A 163 4.15 -23.80 -8.39
CA LEU A 163 4.97 -22.67 -8.82
C LEU A 163 6.19 -22.51 -7.92
N GLU A 164 7.33 -22.22 -8.52
CA GLU A 164 8.54 -21.90 -7.78
C GLU A 164 8.52 -20.44 -7.31
N PHE A 165 8.48 -20.25 -5.98
CA PHE A 165 8.56 -18.92 -5.37
C PHE A 165 9.97 -18.62 -4.90
N VAL A 166 10.61 -17.60 -5.49
CA VAL A 166 11.82 -16.99 -4.96
C VAL A 166 11.40 -15.97 -3.91
N ARG A 167 11.94 -16.06 -2.69
CA ARG A 167 11.44 -15.32 -1.52
C ARG A 167 12.51 -14.37 -0.97
N PRO A 168 12.59 -13.12 -1.48
CA PRO A 168 13.26 -12.06 -0.73
C PRO A 168 12.41 -11.78 0.50
N CYS A 169 12.96 -11.95 1.70
CA CYS A 169 12.14 -11.91 2.90
C CYS A 169 12.36 -10.62 3.70
N ASN A 170 11.52 -9.62 3.45
CA ASN A 170 11.38 -8.45 4.30
C ASN A 170 10.10 -8.59 5.13
N LEU A 171 10.26 -8.78 6.44
CA LEU A 171 9.14 -8.94 7.38
C LEU A 171 8.71 -7.58 7.93
N CYS A 172 7.40 -7.36 8.00
CA CYS A 172 6.86 -6.18 8.64
C CYS A 172 6.91 -6.30 10.17
N PRO A 173 7.67 -5.44 10.88
CA PRO A 173 7.79 -5.54 12.34
C PRO A 173 6.47 -5.22 13.06
N TYR A 174 5.56 -4.52 12.40
CA TYR A 174 4.24 -4.20 12.95
C TYR A 174 3.26 -5.37 12.78
N MET A 175 3.20 -5.98 11.58
CA MET A 175 2.35 -7.15 11.33
C MET A 175 2.78 -8.35 12.16
N LYS A 176 4.07 -8.53 12.42
CA LYS A 176 4.61 -9.64 13.21
C LYS A 176 4.34 -9.53 14.72
N ARG A 177 3.70 -8.47 15.18
CA ARG A 177 3.12 -8.39 16.53
C ARG A 177 1.80 -9.15 16.66
N ILE A 178 1.15 -9.45 15.54
CA ILE A 178 -0.09 -10.23 15.52
C ILE A 178 0.27 -11.70 15.48
N GLU A 179 -0.02 -12.40 16.58
CA GLU A 179 0.24 -13.84 16.76
C GLU A 179 -1.08 -14.58 16.94
N LEU A 180 -1.11 -15.88 16.67
CA LEU A 180 -2.31 -16.71 16.84
C LEU A 180 -2.84 -16.67 18.28
N SER A 181 -1.95 -16.61 19.26
CA SER A 181 -2.30 -16.48 20.67
C SER A 181 -3.03 -15.17 20.97
N ASN A 182 -2.62 -14.06 20.33
CA ASN A 182 -3.27 -12.76 20.50
C ASN A 182 -4.68 -12.77 19.86
N ILE A 183 -4.80 -13.41 18.70
CA ILE A 183 -6.09 -13.56 18.01
C ILE A 183 -7.03 -14.42 18.88
N LEU A 184 -6.56 -15.55 19.38
CA LEU A 184 -7.36 -16.41 20.26
C LEU A 184 -7.82 -15.66 21.51
N ASN A 185 -6.90 -14.96 22.19
CA ASN A 185 -7.24 -14.15 23.36
C ASN A 185 -8.28 -13.08 23.06
N ALA A 186 -8.16 -12.40 21.92
CA ALA A 186 -9.14 -11.38 21.51
C ALA A 186 -10.54 -11.98 21.28
N LEU A 187 -10.61 -13.20 20.70
CA LEU A 187 -11.87 -13.90 20.47
C LEU A 187 -12.50 -14.48 21.73
N GLU A 188 -11.67 -14.98 22.67
CA GLU A 188 -12.18 -15.64 23.90
C GLU A 188 -12.50 -14.63 25.00
N LYS A 189 -11.72 -13.54 25.11
CA LYS A 189 -11.80 -12.62 26.24
C LYS A 189 -12.40 -11.27 25.89
N GLU A 190 -12.46 -10.92 24.59
CA GLU A 190 -12.89 -9.61 24.09
C GLU A 190 -12.17 -8.44 24.81
N GLU A 191 -10.88 -8.67 25.15
CA GLU A 191 -10.00 -7.70 25.80
C GLU A 191 -9.30 -6.79 24.77
N ILE A 192 -8.78 -5.64 25.24
CA ILE A 192 -8.01 -4.68 24.43
C ILE A 192 -8.88 -4.08 23.29
N GLU A 193 -10.05 -3.60 23.66
CA GLU A 193 -10.93 -2.90 22.73
C GLU A 193 -10.25 -1.62 22.16
N VAL A 194 -10.36 -1.44 20.86
CA VAL A 194 -9.89 -0.21 20.20
C VAL A 194 -10.98 0.85 20.28
N HIS A 195 -10.71 1.90 21.08
CA HIS A 195 -11.61 3.03 21.22
C HIS A 195 -11.24 4.13 20.25
N ILE A 196 -12.20 4.55 19.42
CA ILE A 196 -12.07 5.71 18.54
C ILE A 196 -13.13 6.73 18.97
N ASP A 197 -12.74 7.99 19.10
CA ASP A 197 -13.70 9.07 19.37
C ASP A 197 -14.84 9.02 18.35
N PRO A 198 -16.11 9.04 18.78
CA PRO A 198 -17.26 8.92 17.88
C PRO A 198 -17.31 9.98 16.78
N ALA A 199 -16.85 11.22 17.05
CA ALA A 199 -16.81 12.28 16.06
C ALA A 199 -15.71 12.04 15.01
N ILE A 200 -14.56 11.48 15.42
CA ILE A 200 -13.49 11.05 14.51
C ILE A 200 -13.99 9.87 13.67
N ALA A 201 -14.59 8.87 14.30
CA ALA A 201 -15.12 7.69 13.62
C ALA A 201 -16.17 8.06 12.55
N ALA A 202 -17.10 8.99 12.88
CA ALA A 202 -18.12 9.45 11.95
C ALA A 202 -17.51 10.12 10.71
N ARG A 203 -16.51 11.00 10.87
CA ARG A 203 -15.82 11.66 9.74
C ARG A 203 -14.97 10.69 8.94
N ALA A 204 -14.21 9.81 9.60
CA ALA A 204 -13.38 8.81 8.95
C ALA A 204 -14.23 7.83 8.11
N ARG A 205 -15.44 7.48 8.58
CA ARG A 205 -16.38 6.64 7.83
C ARG A 205 -16.74 7.26 6.48
N ILE A 206 -16.98 8.57 6.43
CA ILE A 206 -17.35 9.28 5.18
C ILE A 206 -16.26 9.12 4.12
N SER A 207 -14.99 9.30 4.47
CA SER A 207 -13.88 9.18 3.51
C SER A 207 -13.66 7.74 3.03
N VAL A 208 -13.96 6.76 3.88
CA VAL A 208 -13.88 5.31 3.52
C VAL A 208 -15.07 4.92 2.63
N GLU A 209 -16.29 5.33 2.97
CA GLU A 209 -17.50 5.00 2.20
C GLU A 209 -17.47 5.61 0.79
N ARG A 210 -16.83 6.76 0.61
CA ARG A 210 -16.63 7.36 -0.72
C ARG A 210 -15.71 6.57 -1.63
N MET A 211 -14.89 5.69 -1.08
CA MET A 211 -13.97 4.83 -1.83
C MET A 211 -14.70 3.69 -2.57
N LEU A 212 -15.85 3.26 -2.02
CA LEU A 212 -16.69 2.17 -2.53
C LEU A 212 -17.70 2.71 -3.54
#